data_38b1b66ad4223e0b4d3c2a7348e77641
#
_entry.id   38b1b66ad4223e0b4d3c2a7348e77641
#
_cell.length_a   1.000
_cell.length_b   1.000
_cell.length_c   1.000
_cell.angle_alpha   90.00
_cell.angle_beta   90.00
_cell.angle_gamma   90.00
#
_symmetry.space_group_name_H-M   'P 1'
#
loop_
_entity.id
_entity.type
_entity.pdbx_description
1 polymer ?
#
loop_
_entity_poly.entity_id
_entity_poly.type
_entity_poly.pdbx_seq_one_letter_code
_entity_poly.pdbx_strand_id
1 'polypeptide(L)'
;GKDSFEGPSFHSARWDHSVDLTGKTVCVIGNGPSAVQFVPEIQKQVAKLINFQRSPAWCRPRGQRKYTEADKRAFDQQRWRINWYRWRIRAFADFGFTAFHQGENGMAKSMKKMCLKHLEDQVKDPQMRALLTPDFEPGCKRILISDDYYPALIQPNVEVIRQGVKEITPRGVVGDDGVERPCDVIIYATGFQSTEFLTPMQVHGRAGVSLNEVWKDGAEAFKGVAVSGFPNFFLLYGPNTNLGHNSIILMVEQQISYVLKAIDKIAAKDVAALDVKPEAMKAYNEKLQ
;
A
#
# COMPACT_ATOMS: atom_id res chain seq x y z
N GLY A 1 17.55 9.58 17.52
CA GLY A 1 18.48 10.44 16.79
C GLY A 1 17.94 11.02 15.48
N LYS A 2 16.60 10.90 15.19
CA LYS A 2 16.04 11.35 13.90
C LYS A 2 16.39 12.82 13.57
N ASP A 3 16.36 13.68 14.59
CA ASP A 3 16.56 15.12 14.42
C ASP A 3 18.05 15.53 14.53
N SER A 4 18.95 14.54 14.72
CA SER A 4 20.40 14.80 14.77
C SER A 4 21.07 14.75 13.40
N PHE A 5 20.40 14.23 12.38
CA PHE A 5 20.96 14.13 11.03
C PHE A 5 21.14 15.51 10.40
N GLU A 6 22.36 15.82 9.94
CA GLU A 6 22.70 17.14 9.39
C GLU A 6 22.28 17.30 7.91
N GLY A 7 22.05 16.20 7.21
CA GLY A 7 21.58 16.20 5.83
C GLY A 7 20.05 16.30 5.69
N PRO A 8 19.52 16.49 4.49
CA PRO A 8 18.10 16.44 4.23
C PRO A 8 17.52 15.05 4.53
N SER A 9 16.39 15.02 5.24
CA SER A 9 15.66 13.79 5.52
C SER A 9 14.16 14.01 5.40
N PHE A 10 13.46 13.10 4.70
CA PHE A 10 12.03 13.22 4.48
C PHE A 10 11.33 11.85 4.40
N HIS A 11 10.04 11.86 4.69
CA HIS A 11 9.20 10.67 4.53
C HIS A 11 8.68 10.56 3.10
N SER A 12 8.57 9.35 2.56
CA SER A 12 8.09 9.08 1.20
C SER A 12 6.69 9.64 0.90
N ALA A 13 5.85 9.86 1.93
CA ALA A 13 4.55 10.51 1.81
C ALA A 13 4.64 12.04 1.66
N ARG A 14 5.77 12.64 2.00
CA ARG A 14 6.06 14.07 1.92
C ARG A 14 7.38 14.23 1.18
N TRP A 15 7.37 13.78 -0.07
CA TRP A 15 8.58 13.83 -0.90
C TRP A 15 9.05 15.26 -1.08
N ASP A 16 10.30 15.51 -0.75
CA ASP A 16 10.92 16.82 -0.94
C ASP A 16 11.59 16.88 -2.33
N HIS A 17 10.89 17.52 -3.26
CA HIS A 17 11.37 17.70 -4.64
C HIS A 17 12.48 18.75 -4.77
N SER A 18 12.78 19.51 -3.72
CA SER A 18 13.90 20.47 -3.73
C SER A 18 15.25 19.80 -3.51
N VAL A 19 15.27 18.57 -3.01
CA VAL A 19 16.49 17.79 -2.75
C VAL A 19 16.92 17.07 -4.02
N ASP A 20 18.04 17.50 -4.59
CA ASP A 20 18.68 16.78 -5.71
C ASP A 20 19.43 15.54 -5.17
N LEU A 21 19.05 14.37 -5.67
CA LEU A 21 19.63 13.07 -5.31
C LEU A 21 20.80 12.68 -6.22
N THR A 22 21.06 13.44 -7.29
CA THR A 22 22.05 13.09 -8.30
C THR A 22 23.46 13.02 -7.69
N GLY A 23 24.12 11.87 -7.85
CA GLY A 23 25.49 11.66 -7.35
C GLY A 23 25.61 11.58 -5.82
N LYS A 24 24.50 11.52 -5.08
CA LYS A 24 24.47 11.43 -3.62
C LYS A 24 24.50 9.97 -3.12
N THR A 25 24.94 9.80 -1.88
CA THR A 25 24.71 8.58 -1.11
C THR A 25 23.36 8.70 -0.41
N VAL A 26 22.39 7.89 -0.81
CA VAL A 26 21.03 7.94 -0.28
C VAL A 26 20.72 6.71 0.57
N CYS A 27 20.31 6.92 1.81
CA CYS A 27 19.83 5.86 2.69
C CYS A 27 18.30 5.79 2.64
N VAL A 28 17.76 4.63 2.30
CA VAL A 28 16.32 4.34 2.32
C VAL A 28 16.01 3.39 3.47
N ILE A 29 15.16 3.84 4.41
CA ILE A 29 14.74 3.04 5.55
C ILE A 29 13.36 2.45 5.27
N GLY A 30 13.33 1.15 4.99
CA GLY A 30 12.11 0.40 4.67
C GLY A 30 12.04 -0.09 3.22
N ASN A 31 11.19 -1.09 3.01
CA ASN A 31 11.02 -1.81 1.73
C ASN A 31 9.55 -2.12 1.42
N GLY A 32 8.64 -1.31 1.96
CA GLY A 32 7.21 -1.43 1.70
C GLY A 32 6.81 -0.97 0.29
N PRO A 33 5.50 -0.91 -0.01
CA PRO A 33 4.98 -0.58 -1.35
C PRO A 33 5.52 0.73 -1.93
N SER A 34 5.82 1.72 -1.10
CA SER A 34 6.41 2.99 -1.54
C SER A 34 7.84 2.79 -2.02
N ALA A 35 8.68 2.12 -1.22
CA ALA A 35 10.09 1.87 -1.57
C ALA A 35 10.20 1.05 -2.86
N VAL A 36 9.38 0.01 -3.02
CA VAL A 36 9.37 -0.84 -4.23
C VAL A 36 9.09 -0.03 -5.51
N GLN A 37 8.41 1.11 -5.40
CA GLN A 37 8.12 1.97 -6.55
C GLN A 37 9.22 3.00 -6.82
N PHE A 38 9.75 3.67 -5.79
CA PHE A 38 10.71 4.74 -6.04
C PHE A 38 12.18 4.29 -6.05
N VAL A 39 12.55 3.22 -5.35
CA VAL A 39 13.92 2.69 -5.33
C VAL A 39 14.47 2.42 -6.73
N PRO A 40 13.73 1.75 -7.65
CA PRO A 40 14.19 1.55 -9.01
C PRO A 40 14.43 2.85 -9.80
N GLU A 41 13.75 3.92 -9.45
CA GLU A 41 13.90 5.21 -10.13
C GLU A 41 15.09 6.00 -9.59
N ILE A 42 15.22 6.12 -8.27
CA ILE A 42 16.32 6.87 -7.67
C ILE A 42 17.68 6.17 -7.83
N GLN A 43 17.70 4.83 -7.85
CA GLN A 43 18.91 4.03 -8.03
C GLN A 43 19.73 4.47 -9.26
N LYS A 44 19.06 4.89 -10.33
CA LYS A 44 19.67 5.27 -11.60
C LYS A 44 20.46 6.57 -11.54
N GLN A 45 20.21 7.42 -10.56
CA GLN A 45 20.78 8.77 -10.45
C GLN A 45 21.71 8.95 -9.24
N VAL A 46 21.58 8.11 -8.22
CA VAL A 46 22.40 8.21 -7.01
C VAL A 46 23.77 7.58 -7.19
N ALA A 47 24.80 8.11 -6.53
CA ALA A 47 26.11 7.46 -6.50
C ALA A 47 26.08 6.15 -5.72
N LYS A 48 25.41 6.15 -4.57
CA LYS A 48 25.19 4.95 -3.74
C LYS A 48 23.80 4.98 -3.14
N LEU A 49 23.14 3.81 -3.12
CA LEU A 49 21.88 3.59 -2.43
C LEU A 49 22.07 2.55 -1.33
N ILE A 50 21.70 2.89 -0.10
CA ILE A 50 21.76 1.99 1.04
C ILE A 50 20.30 1.71 1.44
N ASN A 51 19.84 0.47 1.31
CA ASN A 51 18.46 0.12 1.61
C ASN A 51 18.35 -0.78 2.84
N PHE A 52 17.85 -0.24 3.94
CA PHE A 52 17.56 -0.99 5.17
C PHE A 52 16.23 -1.73 5.05
N GLN A 53 16.29 -3.04 5.16
CA GLN A 53 15.14 -3.94 5.10
C GLN A 53 15.13 -4.87 6.31
N ARG A 54 14.46 -4.51 7.39
CA ARG A 54 14.35 -5.40 8.57
C ARG A 54 13.80 -6.79 8.20
N SER A 55 12.91 -6.84 7.25
CA SER A 55 12.28 -8.05 6.73
C SER A 55 12.02 -7.85 5.24
N PRO A 56 12.60 -8.65 4.35
CA PRO A 56 12.33 -8.57 2.92
C PRO A 56 10.85 -8.74 2.61
N ALA A 57 10.42 -8.24 1.46
CA ALA A 57 9.03 -8.35 1.03
C ALA A 57 8.86 -9.40 -0.06
N TRP A 58 7.74 -10.14 -0.02
CA TRP A 58 7.34 -10.96 -1.15
C TRP A 58 6.96 -10.07 -2.33
N CYS A 59 7.64 -10.27 -3.48
CA CYS A 59 7.29 -9.65 -4.75
C CYS A 59 6.88 -10.71 -5.76
N ARG A 60 5.80 -10.41 -6.51
CA ARG A 60 5.38 -11.17 -7.67
C ARG A 60 5.53 -10.33 -8.94
N PRO A 61 5.64 -10.96 -10.12
CA PRO A 61 5.72 -10.23 -11.37
C PRO A 61 4.49 -9.35 -11.58
N ARG A 62 4.72 -8.17 -12.12
CA ARG A 62 3.66 -7.23 -12.51
C ARG A 62 2.99 -7.67 -13.80
N GLY A 63 3.78 -8.26 -14.72
CA GLY A 63 3.29 -8.72 -16.02
C GLY A 63 2.70 -7.59 -16.88
N GLN A 64 3.20 -6.38 -16.71
CA GLN A 64 2.71 -5.22 -17.42
C GLN A 64 3.21 -5.23 -18.86
N ARG A 65 2.29 -5.04 -19.82
CA ARG A 65 2.62 -4.81 -21.21
C ARG A 65 2.20 -3.41 -21.67
N LYS A 66 2.94 -2.84 -22.59
CA LYS A 66 2.51 -1.62 -23.28
C LYS A 66 1.37 -1.97 -24.25
N TYR A 67 0.29 -1.19 -24.23
CA TYR A 67 -0.77 -1.33 -25.21
C TYR A 67 -0.33 -0.73 -26.54
N THR A 68 -0.56 -1.48 -27.62
CA THR A 68 -0.33 -0.99 -28.97
C THR A 68 -1.43 0.01 -29.37
N GLU A 69 -1.20 0.80 -30.41
CA GLU A 69 -2.24 1.69 -30.94
C GLU A 69 -3.46 0.92 -31.48
N ALA A 70 -3.27 -0.32 -31.91
CA ALA A 70 -4.36 -1.22 -32.27
C ALA A 70 -5.20 -1.63 -31.06
N ASP A 71 -4.55 -1.97 -29.90
CA ASP A 71 -5.25 -2.25 -28.65
C ASP A 71 -6.09 -1.05 -28.19
N LYS A 72 -5.49 0.15 -28.20
CA LYS A 72 -6.17 1.39 -27.79
C LYS A 72 -7.40 1.65 -28.66
N ARG A 73 -7.27 1.60 -30.00
CA ARG A 73 -8.40 1.75 -30.93
C ARG A 73 -9.47 0.69 -30.72
N ALA A 74 -9.09 -0.55 -30.46
CA ALA A 74 -10.05 -1.62 -30.19
C ALA A 74 -10.84 -1.37 -28.89
N PHE A 75 -10.22 -0.81 -27.85
CA PHE A 75 -10.90 -0.43 -26.61
C PHE A 75 -11.84 0.77 -26.80
N ASP A 76 -11.44 1.76 -27.61
CA ASP A 76 -12.27 2.94 -27.89
C ASP A 76 -13.52 2.57 -28.71
N GLN A 77 -13.36 1.73 -29.72
CA GLN A 77 -14.45 1.32 -30.61
C GLN A 77 -15.37 0.27 -29.99
N GLN A 78 -14.85 -0.57 -29.10
CA GLN A 78 -15.57 -1.72 -28.55
C GLN A 78 -15.51 -1.72 -27.01
N ARG A 79 -16.28 -0.86 -26.37
CA ARG A 79 -16.30 -0.70 -24.90
C ARG A 79 -16.58 -1.99 -24.13
N TRP A 80 -17.31 -2.95 -24.73
CA TRP A 80 -17.52 -4.25 -24.10
C TRP A 80 -16.20 -5.00 -23.82
N ARG A 81 -15.14 -4.77 -24.62
CA ARG A 81 -13.81 -5.36 -24.40
C ARG A 81 -13.18 -4.86 -23.11
N ILE A 82 -13.38 -3.60 -22.77
CA ILE A 82 -12.91 -3.04 -21.48
C ILE A 82 -13.61 -3.75 -20.32
N ASN A 83 -14.94 -3.89 -20.40
CA ASN A 83 -15.73 -4.54 -19.36
C ASN A 83 -15.35 -6.02 -19.19
N TRP A 84 -15.17 -6.73 -20.31
CA TRP A 84 -14.68 -8.11 -20.30
C TRP A 84 -13.28 -8.23 -19.69
N TYR A 85 -12.35 -7.33 -20.05
CA TYR A 85 -10.99 -7.31 -19.52
C TYR A 85 -10.99 -7.00 -18.01
N ARG A 86 -11.77 -6.03 -17.56
CA ARG A 86 -11.99 -5.72 -16.15
C ARG A 86 -12.55 -6.92 -15.39
N TRP A 87 -13.56 -7.59 -15.96
CA TRP A 87 -14.15 -8.79 -15.38
C TRP A 87 -13.13 -9.92 -15.22
N ARG A 88 -12.31 -10.16 -16.24
CA ARG A 88 -11.22 -11.15 -16.17
C ARG A 88 -10.23 -10.86 -15.05
N ILE A 89 -9.77 -9.60 -14.92
CA ILE A 89 -8.85 -9.20 -13.87
C ILE A 89 -9.50 -9.45 -12.50
N ARG A 90 -10.75 -9.05 -12.32
CA ARG A 90 -11.51 -9.28 -11.08
C ARG A 90 -11.62 -10.77 -10.76
N ALA A 91 -12.11 -11.57 -11.70
CA ALA A 91 -12.29 -13.00 -11.49
C ALA A 91 -10.96 -13.70 -11.13
N PHE A 92 -9.86 -13.31 -11.79
CA PHE A 92 -8.52 -13.83 -11.46
C PHE A 92 -8.08 -13.41 -10.04
N ALA A 93 -8.33 -12.17 -9.65
CA ALA A 93 -7.99 -11.65 -8.32
C ALA A 93 -8.84 -12.32 -7.22
N ASP A 94 -10.15 -12.45 -7.44
CA ASP A 94 -11.07 -13.13 -6.51
C ASP A 94 -10.71 -14.62 -6.36
N PHE A 95 -10.37 -15.31 -7.46
CA PHE A 95 -9.89 -16.68 -7.40
C PHE A 95 -8.56 -16.79 -6.66
N GLY A 96 -7.62 -15.85 -6.91
CA GLY A 96 -6.33 -15.77 -6.21
C GLY A 96 -6.48 -15.54 -4.69
N PHE A 97 -7.60 -14.95 -4.24
CA PHE A 97 -7.88 -14.74 -2.83
C PHE A 97 -7.99 -16.06 -2.04
N THR A 98 -8.40 -17.14 -2.69
CA THR A 98 -8.43 -18.48 -2.06
C THR A 98 -7.06 -18.93 -1.55
N ALA A 99 -5.95 -18.34 -2.06
CA ALA A 99 -4.60 -18.59 -1.54
C ALA A 99 -4.40 -18.12 -0.10
N PHE A 100 -5.21 -17.15 0.35
CA PHE A 100 -5.12 -16.57 1.69
C PHE A 100 -6.12 -17.18 2.68
N HIS A 101 -6.95 -18.14 2.23
CA HIS A 101 -7.86 -18.88 3.10
C HIS A 101 -7.13 -20.00 3.82
N GLN A 102 -7.36 -20.08 5.11
CA GLN A 102 -6.93 -21.04 6.13
C GLN A 102 -6.05 -22.21 5.66
N GLY A 103 -4.80 -22.20 6.10
CA GLY A 103 -3.87 -23.35 5.97
C GLY A 103 -3.09 -23.38 4.65
N GLU A 104 -2.18 -24.35 4.57
CA GLU A 104 -1.40 -24.63 3.35
C GLU A 104 -2.27 -25.24 2.26
N ASN A 105 -2.93 -24.40 1.45
CA ASN A 105 -3.64 -24.87 0.25
C ASN A 105 -2.76 -24.82 -1.00
N GLY A 106 -3.17 -25.51 -2.07
CA GLY A 106 -2.42 -25.56 -3.33
C GLY A 106 -2.20 -24.20 -3.97
N MET A 107 -3.12 -23.25 -3.76
CA MET A 107 -3.01 -21.87 -4.28
C MET A 107 -1.94 -21.07 -3.53
N ALA A 108 -1.86 -21.20 -2.20
CA ALA A 108 -0.80 -20.57 -1.39
C ALA A 108 0.59 -21.07 -1.81
N LYS A 109 0.73 -22.38 -1.99
CA LYS A 109 1.97 -23.00 -2.52
C LYS A 109 2.31 -22.49 -3.93
N SER A 110 1.32 -22.35 -4.80
CA SER A 110 1.51 -21.80 -6.15
C SER A 110 1.95 -20.33 -6.10
N MET A 111 1.36 -19.51 -5.23
CA MET A 111 1.74 -18.12 -5.03
C MET A 111 3.18 -17.99 -4.51
N LYS A 112 3.55 -18.79 -3.51
CA LYS A 112 4.93 -18.83 -2.99
C LYS A 112 5.92 -19.23 -4.09
N LYS A 113 5.60 -20.28 -4.86
CA LYS A 113 6.42 -20.73 -5.99
C LYS A 113 6.57 -19.63 -7.05
N MET A 114 5.51 -18.90 -7.36
CA MET A 114 5.55 -17.75 -8.28
C MET A 114 6.50 -16.66 -7.80
N CYS A 115 6.41 -16.26 -6.52
CA CYS A 115 7.29 -15.24 -5.95
C CYS A 115 8.75 -15.69 -5.91
N LEU A 116 9.01 -16.94 -5.51
CA LEU A 116 10.37 -17.51 -5.48
C LEU A 116 10.96 -17.59 -6.90
N LYS A 117 10.17 -18.05 -7.87
CA LYS A 117 10.62 -18.09 -9.27
C LYS A 117 10.93 -16.70 -9.79
N HIS A 118 10.10 -15.69 -9.48
CA HIS A 118 10.34 -14.32 -9.88
C HIS A 118 11.66 -13.78 -9.29
N LEU A 119 11.93 -14.05 -8.02
CA LEU A 119 13.20 -13.70 -7.38
C LEU A 119 14.38 -14.42 -8.06
N GLU A 120 14.28 -15.73 -8.31
CA GLU A 120 15.32 -16.52 -8.94
C GLU A 120 15.60 -16.11 -10.39
N ASP A 121 14.56 -15.78 -11.14
CA ASP A 121 14.70 -15.30 -12.52
C ASP A 121 15.46 -13.98 -12.59
N GLN A 122 15.30 -13.09 -11.61
CA GLN A 122 15.90 -11.76 -11.60
C GLN A 122 17.22 -11.67 -10.82
N VAL A 123 17.42 -12.49 -9.78
CA VAL A 123 18.61 -12.46 -8.91
C VAL A 123 19.39 -13.76 -9.06
N LYS A 124 20.51 -13.72 -9.76
CA LYS A 124 21.30 -14.94 -10.05
C LYS A 124 22.25 -15.33 -8.90
N ASP A 125 22.71 -14.34 -8.13
CA ASP A 125 23.57 -14.58 -6.98
C ASP A 125 22.79 -15.28 -5.83
N PRO A 126 23.24 -16.48 -5.40
CA PRO A 126 22.56 -17.21 -4.31
C PRO A 126 22.58 -16.49 -2.97
N GLN A 127 23.64 -15.73 -2.68
CA GLN A 127 23.76 -15.00 -1.40
C GLN A 127 22.74 -13.84 -1.38
N MET A 128 22.65 -13.08 -2.46
CA MET A 128 21.66 -12.03 -2.59
C MET A 128 20.23 -12.58 -2.58
N ARG A 129 19.98 -13.75 -3.22
CA ARG A 129 18.66 -14.41 -3.12
C ARG A 129 18.30 -14.77 -1.68
N ALA A 130 19.23 -15.33 -0.92
CA ALA A 130 19.00 -15.64 0.49
C ALA A 130 18.69 -14.38 1.30
N LEU A 131 19.42 -13.27 1.05
CA LEU A 131 19.22 -11.98 1.68
C LEU A 131 17.80 -11.42 1.39
N LEU A 132 17.31 -11.58 0.16
CA LEU A 132 16.03 -11.05 -0.32
C LEU A 132 14.85 -12.00 -0.14
N THR A 133 15.06 -13.23 0.33
CA THR A 133 13.98 -14.18 0.59
C THR A 133 13.34 -13.88 1.96
N PRO A 134 12.02 -13.62 2.01
CA PRO A 134 11.31 -13.45 3.26
C PRO A 134 11.28 -14.72 4.11
N ASP A 135 11.27 -14.54 5.43
CA ASP A 135 11.21 -15.61 6.44
C ASP A 135 9.79 -15.89 6.96
N PHE A 136 8.78 -15.31 6.31
CA PHE A 136 7.35 -15.50 6.61
C PHE A 136 6.59 -15.94 5.35
N GLU A 137 5.42 -16.56 5.56
CA GLU A 137 4.60 -17.03 4.45
C GLU A 137 3.95 -15.88 3.65
N PRO A 138 3.79 -16.04 2.30
CA PRO A 138 3.05 -15.07 1.49
C PRO A 138 1.62 -14.89 2.01
N GLY A 139 1.22 -13.63 2.21
CA GLY A 139 -0.09 -13.29 2.78
C GLY A 139 -0.05 -12.83 4.23
N CYS A 140 0.97 -13.20 5.02
CA CYS A 140 1.18 -12.62 6.35
C CYS A 140 1.48 -11.11 6.29
N LYS A 141 2.06 -10.67 5.18
CA LYS A 141 2.18 -9.27 4.78
C LYS A 141 1.75 -9.13 3.33
N ARG A 142 1.36 -7.93 2.92
CA ARG A 142 0.97 -7.65 1.53
C ARG A 142 2.05 -8.09 0.55
N ILE A 143 1.68 -8.92 -0.43
CA ILE A 143 2.56 -9.27 -1.54
C ILE A 143 2.66 -8.05 -2.46
N LEU A 144 3.88 -7.65 -2.76
CA LEU A 144 4.17 -6.52 -3.63
C LEU A 144 4.19 -6.96 -5.10
N ILE A 145 4.07 -6.01 -6.01
CA ILE A 145 4.00 -6.28 -7.44
C ILE A 145 5.01 -5.37 -8.13
N SER A 146 6.10 -5.94 -8.65
CA SER A 146 7.12 -5.17 -9.36
C SER A 146 7.95 -6.08 -10.26
N ASP A 147 8.32 -5.56 -11.43
CA ASP A 147 9.28 -6.20 -12.34
C ASP A 147 10.68 -5.56 -12.23
N ASP A 148 10.78 -4.39 -11.57
CA ASP A 148 11.96 -3.52 -11.59
C ASP A 148 12.72 -3.50 -10.25
N TYR A 149 12.07 -3.91 -9.15
CA TYR A 149 12.63 -3.77 -7.80
C TYR A 149 13.87 -4.64 -7.56
N TYR A 150 13.78 -5.94 -7.83
CA TYR A 150 14.94 -6.82 -7.67
C TYR A 150 16.10 -6.45 -8.60
N PRO A 151 15.86 -6.12 -9.90
CA PRO A 151 16.90 -5.60 -10.78
C PRO A 151 17.60 -4.34 -10.25
N ALA A 152 16.88 -3.46 -9.56
CA ALA A 152 17.48 -2.28 -8.93
C ALA A 152 18.34 -2.65 -7.72
N LEU A 153 17.90 -3.60 -6.89
CA LEU A 153 18.62 -4.00 -5.68
C LEU A 153 19.96 -4.71 -5.94
N ILE A 154 20.11 -5.32 -7.11
CA ILE A 154 21.36 -6.02 -7.49
C ILE A 154 22.36 -5.15 -8.25
N GLN A 155 22.08 -3.84 -8.39
CA GLN A 155 23.03 -2.93 -9.06
C GLN A 155 24.27 -2.70 -8.20
N PRO A 156 25.44 -2.48 -8.83
CA PRO A 156 26.72 -2.31 -8.12
C PRO A 156 26.73 -1.15 -7.10
N ASN A 157 25.90 -0.13 -7.32
CA ASN A 157 25.80 1.02 -6.45
C ASN A 157 24.74 0.85 -5.32
N VAL A 158 24.19 -0.37 -5.14
CA VAL A 158 23.18 -0.64 -4.13
C VAL A 158 23.70 -1.58 -3.06
N GLU A 159 23.56 -1.18 -1.81
CA GLU A 159 23.85 -1.98 -0.63
C GLU A 159 22.52 -2.31 0.09
N VAL A 160 22.18 -3.59 0.15
CA VAL A 160 21.00 -4.07 0.86
C VAL A 160 21.38 -4.53 2.25
N ILE A 161 20.74 -3.99 3.28
CA ILE A 161 20.99 -4.28 4.69
C ILE A 161 19.76 -4.93 5.30
N ARG A 162 19.87 -6.26 5.57
CA ARG A 162 18.76 -7.02 6.19
C ARG A 162 18.80 -6.88 7.71
N GLN A 163 18.58 -5.65 8.17
CA GLN A 163 18.59 -5.31 9.61
C GLN A 163 17.63 -4.15 9.89
N GLY A 164 17.32 -3.94 11.16
CA GLY A 164 16.70 -2.72 11.65
C GLY A 164 17.67 -1.55 11.67
N VAL A 165 17.13 -0.36 11.85
CA VAL A 165 17.91 0.84 12.16
C VAL A 165 17.90 1.02 13.67
N LYS A 166 19.08 1.02 14.27
CA LYS A 166 19.27 1.23 15.71
C LYS A 166 19.30 2.72 16.05
N GLU A 167 20.00 3.51 15.25
CA GLU A 167 20.23 4.93 15.52
C GLU A 167 20.43 5.72 14.22
N ILE A 168 20.09 7.00 14.27
CA ILE A 168 20.45 7.98 13.25
C ILE A 168 21.42 8.94 13.89
N THR A 169 22.58 9.13 13.26
CA THR A 169 23.65 10.03 13.68
C THR A 169 23.66 11.31 12.83
N PRO A 170 24.44 12.33 13.17
CA PRO A 170 24.63 13.49 12.32
C PRO A 170 25.04 13.18 10.88
N ARG A 171 25.78 12.09 10.67
CA ARG A 171 26.39 11.74 9.36
C ARG A 171 25.74 10.56 8.65
N GLY A 172 24.84 9.81 9.29
CA GLY A 172 24.30 8.63 8.66
C GLY A 172 23.39 7.77 9.53
N VAL A 173 23.36 6.49 9.24
CA VAL A 173 22.46 5.50 9.86
C VAL A 173 23.26 4.33 10.43
N VAL A 174 23.01 3.98 11.68
CA VAL A 174 23.58 2.81 12.36
C VAL A 174 22.58 1.66 12.34
N GLY A 175 22.99 0.52 11.81
CA GLY A 175 22.21 -0.72 11.85
C GLY A 175 22.29 -1.44 13.18
N ASP A 176 21.54 -2.54 13.33
CA ASP A 176 21.58 -3.40 14.52
C ASP A 176 22.97 -4.06 14.73
N ASP A 177 23.78 -4.11 13.66
CA ASP A 177 25.19 -4.55 13.71
C ASP A 177 26.15 -3.52 14.34
N GLY A 178 25.66 -2.35 14.70
CA GLY A 178 26.44 -1.25 15.26
C GLY A 178 27.34 -0.51 14.23
N VAL A 179 27.24 -0.83 12.95
CA VAL A 179 28.01 -0.19 11.88
C VAL A 179 27.31 1.07 11.40
N GLU A 180 28.01 2.21 11.49
CA GLU A 180 27.56 3.47 10.90
C GLU A 180 27.75 3.45 9.38
N ARG A 181 26.70 3.81 8.67
CA ARG A 181 26.71 3.97 7.21
C ARG A 181 26.45 5.44 6.87
N PRO A 182 27.51 6.17 6.53
CA PRO A 182 27.39 7.58 6.16
C PRO A 182 26.52 7.75 4.91
N CYS A 183 25.70 8.79 4.90
CA CYS A 183 24.87 9.15 3.74
C CYS A 183 24.62 10.65 3.69
N ASP A 184 24.26 11.13 2.49
CA ASP A 184 23.93 12.55 2.27
C ASP A 184 22.45 12.83 2.48
N VAL A 185 21.59 11.83 2.27
CA VAL A 185 20.11 11.97 2.33
C VAL A 185 19.51 10.74 2.96
N ILE A 186 18.49 10.93 3.82
CA ILE A 186 17.68 9.84 4.37
C ILE A 186 16.25 9.93 3.87
N ILE A 187 15.73 8.82 3.28
CA ILE A 187 14.34 8.69 2.85
C ILE A 187 13.65 7.65 3.73
N TYR A 188 12.65 8.09 4.51
CA TYR A 188 11.85 7.20 5.34
C TYR A 188 10.72 6.58 4.51
N ALA A 189 10.77 5.27 4.31
CA ALA A 189 9.70 4.45 3.73
C ALA A 189 9.09 3.52 4.79
N THR A 190 8.92 4.04 6.00
CA THR A 190 8.55 3.31 7.21
C THR A 190 7.06 3.04 7.35
N GLY A 191 6.25 3.48 6.38
CA GLY A 191 4.80 3.24 6.33
C GLY A 191 3.98 4.45 6.79
N PHE A 192 2.68 4.21 6.94
CA PHE A 192 1.67 5.23 7.25
C PHE A 192 0.87 4.82 8.49
N GLN A 193 0.27 5.78 9.15
CA GLN A 193 -0.73 5.55 10.20
C GLN A 193 -2.07 5.16 9.54
N SER A 194 -2.20 3.90 9.15
CA SER A 194 -3.33 3.41 8.36
C SER A 194 -4.63 3.29 9.14
N THR A 195 -4.59 3.42 10.46
CA THR A 195 -5.74 3.33 11.37
C THR A 195 -6.32 4.68 11.77
N GLU A 196 -5.57 5.77 11.54
CA GLU A 196 -6.03 7.14 11.80
C GLU A 196 -6.77 7.69 10.58
N PHE A 197 -8.04 7.31 10.46
CA PHE A 197 -8.89 7.79 9.37
C PHE A 197 -9.19 9.29 9.54
N LEU A 198 -9.12 10.02 8.42
CA LEU A 198 -9.45 11.45 8.28
C LEU A 198 -8.58 12.44 9.05
N THR A 199 -7.59 11.99 9.83
CA THR A 199 -6.67 12.92 10.52
C THR A 199 -5.88 13.76 9.51
N PRO A 200 -5.79 15.13 9.66
CA PRO A 200 -6.20 15.92 10.84
C PRO A 200 -7.59 16.56 10.75
N MET A 201 -8.48 16.12 9.86
CA MET A 201 -9.83 16.69 9.71
C MET A 201 -10.66 16.46 10.98
N GLN A 202 -11.41 17.47 11.37
CA GLN A 202 -12.41 17.38 12.43
C GLN A 202 -13.80 17.34 11.82
N VAL A 203 -14.54 16.26 12.11
CA VAL A 203 -15.90 16.06 11.64
C VAL A 203 -16.82 16.02 12.84
N HIS A 204 -17.87 16.84 12.83
CA HIS A 204 -18.86 16.88 13.89
C HIS A 204 -20.22 16.41 13.39
N GLY A 205 -20.83 15.48 14.14
CA GLY A 205 -22.15 14.95 13.87
C GLY A 205 -23.27 15.65 14.62
N ARG A 206 -24.38 14.93 14.86
CA ARG A 206 -25.52 15.43 15.64
C ARG A 206 -25.07 15.87 17.03
N ALA A 207 -25.66 16.95 17.52
CA ALA A 207 -25.35 17.54 18.81
C ALA A 207 -23.87 17.90 19.03
N GLY A 208 -23.10 18.09 17.94
CA GLY A 208 -21.68 18.48 18.01
C GLY A 208 -20.73 17.35 18.40
N VAL A 209 -21.16 16.08 18.38
CA VAL A 209 -20.31 14.94 18.71
C VAL A 209 -19.17 14.84 17.69
N SER A 210 -17.92 14.77 18.18
CA SER A 210 -16.74 14.63 17.34
C SER A 210 -16.58 13.19 16.84
N LEU A 211 -16.28 13.02 15.55
CA LEU A 211 -15.99 11.73 14.98
C LEU A 211 -14.73 11.10 15.59
N ASN A 212 -13.73 11.92 15.94
CA ASN A 212 -12.51 11.45 16.59
C ASN A 212 -12.81 10.85 17.98
N GLU A 213 -13.76 11.41 18.70
CA GLU A 213 -14.22 10.85 19.99
C GLU A 213 -14.94 9.51 19.80
N VAL A 214 -15.80 9.42 18.77
CA VAL A 214 -16.50 8.16 18.43
C VAL A 214 -15.51 7.07 18.02
N TRP A 215 -14.44 7.43 17.36
CA TRP A 215 -13.42 6.50 16.83
C TRP A 215 -12.19 6.32 17.72
N LYS A 216 -12.21 6.83 18.97
CA LYS A 216 -11.05 6.75 19.89
C LYS A 216 -10.56 5.32 20.16
N ASP A 217 -11.48 4.37 20.20
CA ASP A 217 -11.19 2.94 20.44
C ASP A 217 -11.04 2.13 19.14
N GLY A 218 -11.16 2.79 17.98
CA GLY A 218 -11.05 2.21 16.65
C GLY A 218 -12.08 2.78 15.70
N ALA A 219 -11.70 2.94 14.43
CA ALA A 219 -12.60 3.49 13.44
C ALA A 219 -13.60 2.43 12.95
N GLU A 220 -14.89 2.74 13.07
CA GLU A 220 -16.00 1.89 12.62
C GLU A 220 -16.93 2.65 11.68
N ALA A 221 -17.47 1.93 10.68
CA ALA A 221 -18.47 2.47 9.79
C ALA A 221 -19.39 1.36 9.26
N PHE A 222 -20.63 1.70 8.95
CA PHE A 222 -21.54 0.79 8.25
C PHE A 222 -21.09 0.63 6.79
N LYS A 223 -20.68 -0.58 6.41
CA LYS A 223 -20.15 -0.93 5.09
C LYS A 223 -18.94 -0.07 4.65
N GLY A 224 -18.25 0.53 5.61
CA GLY A 224 -17.16 1.46 5.32
C GLY A 224 -17.61 2.76 4.65
N VAL A 225 -18.89 3.10 4.67
CA VAL A 225 -19.45 4.22 3.90
C VAL A 225 -20.11 5.27 4.79
N ALA A 226 -20.78 4.88 5.89
CA ALA A 226 -21.53 5.81 6.71
C ALA A 226 -21.36 5.53 8.20
N VAL A 227 -21.43 6.57 9.03
CA VAL A 227 -21.27 6.49 10.48
C VAL A 227 -22.58 6.95 11.15
N SER A 228 -23.06 6.19 12.12
CA SER A 228 -24.25 6.56 12.87
C SER A 228 -24.05 7.85 13.67
N GLY A 229 -25.03 8.75 13.64
CA GLY A 229 -24.94 10.08 14.26
C GLY A 229 -24.29 11.15 13.37
N PHE A 230 -23.86 10.79 12.15
CA PHE A 230 -23.30 11.71 11.16
C PHE A 230 -24.15 11.71 9.88
N PRO A 231 -25.31 12.35 9.91
CA PRO A 231 -26.24 12.34 8.78
C PRO A 231 -25.64 12.96 7.53
N ASN A 232 -25.93 12.39 6.35
CA ASN A 232 -25.41 12.82 5.05
C ASN A 232 -23.88 12.82 4.90
N PHE A 233 -23.17 12.26 5.88
CA PHE A 233 -21.74 12.08 5.82
C PHE A 233 -21.41 10.71 5.24
N PHE A 234 -20.69 10.70 4.13
CA PHE A 234 -20.30 9.47 3.43
C PHE A 234 -18.79 9.39 3.26
N LEU A 235 -18.28 8.20 3.44
CA LEU A 235 -16.88 7.84 3.27
C LEU A 235 -16.70 7.01 2.00
N LEU A 236 -15.66 7.30 1.25
CA LEU A 236 -15.13 6.39 0.23
C LEU A 236 -13.84 5.79 0.78
N TYR A 237 -13.72 4.48 0.71
CA TYR A 237 -12.59 3.75 1.29
C TYR A 237 -12.47 3.93 2.81
N GLY A 238 -13.61 3.91 3.51
CA GLY A 238 -13.64 4.05 4.97
C GLY A 238 -13.20 2.79 5.73
N PRO A 239 -13.40 2.76 7.05
CA PRO A 239 -13.00 1.66 7.91
C PRO A 239 -13.42 0.28 7.41
N ASN A 240 -12.54 -0.71 7.59
CA ASN A 240 -12.77 -2.12 7.22
C ASN A 240 -13.01 -2.39 5.71
N THR A 241 -12.58 -1.49 4.82
CA THR A 241 -12.71 -1.66 3.38
C THR A 241 -11.37 -1.85 2.65
N ASN A 242 -10.28 -2.07 3.38
CA ASN A 242 -8.98 -2.28 2.77
C ASN A 242 -8.87 -3.68 2.15
N LEU A 243 -8.73 -3.72 0.82
CA LEU A 243 -8.60 -4.96 0.06
C LEU A 243 -7.12 -5.29 -0.21
N GLY A 244 -6.70 -6.50 0.19
CA GLY A 244 -5.36 -7.01 -0.09
C GLY A 244 -5.21 -7.73 -1.43
N HIS A 245 -6.30 -8.13 -2.07
CA HIS A 245 -6.31 -9.04 -3.21
C HIS A 245 -6.91 -8.48 -4.50
N ASN A 246 -7.79 -7.48 -4.40
CA ASN A 246 -8.51 -6.93 -5.56
C ASN A 246 -8.39 -5.41 -5.65
N SER A 247 -9.01 -4.81 -6.66
CA SER A 247 -8.94 -3.38 -6.94
C SER A 247 -9.81 -2.57 -5.97
N ILE A 248 -9.20 -1.63 -5.28
CA ILE A 248 -9.88 -0.61 -4.48
C ILE A 248 -10.86 0.21 -5.33
N ILE A 249 -10.52 0.47 -6.60
CA ILE A 249 -11.38 1.23 -7.53
C ILE A 249 -12.73 0.54 -7.72
N LEU A 250 -12.74 -0.79 -7.88
CA LEU A 250 -14.01 -1.54 -8.00
C LEU A 250 -14.90 -1.40 -6.76
N MET A 251 -14.29 -1.38 -5.58
CA MET A 251 -15.02 -1.19 -4.33
C MET A 251 -15.56 0.24 -4.22
N VAL A 252 -14.72 1.24 -4.53
CA VAL A 252 -15.13 2.66 -4.51
C VAL A 252 -16.26 2.91 -5.51
N GLU A 253 -16.27 2.30 -6.70
CA GLU A 253 -17.39 2.37 -7.64
C GLU A 253 -18.71 1.87 -7.02
N GLN A 254 -18.66 0.80 -6.22
CA GLN A 254 -19.85 0.29 -5.51
C GLN A 254 -20.27 1.24 -4.37
N GLN A 255 -19.31 1.80 -3.64
CA GLN A 255 -19.58 2.79 -2.60
C GLN A 255 -20.21 4.06 -3.20
N ILE A 256 -19.69 4.57 -4.31
CA ILE A 256 -20.28 5.70 -5.05
C ILE A 256 -21.73 5.38 -5.47
N SER A 257 -21.97 4.19 -6.01
CA SER A 257 -23.33 3.79 -6.38
C SER A 257 -24.28 3.75 -5.17
N TYR A 258 -23.77 3.34 -4.00
CA TYR A 258 -24.55 3.37 -2.75
C TYR A 258 -24.85 4.81 -2.31
N VAL A 259 -23.87 5.70 -2.36
CA VAL A 259 -24.01 7.12 -2.00
C VAL A 259 -25.00 7.82 -2.93
N LEU A 260 -24.91 7.62 -4.24
CA LEU A 260 -25.85 8.19 -5.22
C LEU A 260 -27.30 7.76 -4.93
N LYS A 261 -27.53 6.48 -4.64
CA LYS A 261 -28.86 6.00 -4.25
C LYS A 261 -29.38 6.62 -2.95
N ALA A 262 -28.48 6.97 -2.04
CA ALA A 262 -28.86 7.69 -0.81
C ALA A 262 -29.27 9.14 -1.14
N ILE A 263 -28.51 9.83 -1.98
CA ILE A 263 -28.80 11.18 -2.46
C ILE A 263 -30.15 11.21 -3.21
N ASP A 264 -30.38 10.26 -4.12
CA ASP A 264 -31.66 10.15 -4.86
C ASP A 264 -32.84 9.97 -3.90
N LYS A 265 -32.67 9.20 -2.81
CA LYS A 265 -33.72 9.03 -1.79
C LYS A 265 -34.00 10.31 -1.00
N ILE A 266 -32.95 11.08 -0.68
CA ILE A 266 -33.11 12.38 -0.01
C ILE A 266 -33.95 13.28 -0.94
N ALA A 267 -33.56 13.43 -2.21
CA ALA A 267 -34.24 14.28 -3.17
C ALA A 267 -35.68 13.83 -3.45
N ALA A 268 -35.93 12.51 -3.62
CA ALA A 268 -37.26 12.00 -3.97
C ALA A 268 -38.27 12.02 -2.81
N LYS A 269 -37.80 12.00 -1.57
CA LYS A 269 -38.66 11.94 -0.38
C LYS A 269 -38.77 13.25 0.36
N ASP A 270 -38.12 14.31 -0.12
CA ASP A 270 -38.04 15.61 0.52
C ASP A 270 -37.64 15.49 2.02
N VAL A 271 -36.67 14.64 2.30
CA VAL A 271 -36.12 14.45 3.64
C VAL A 271 -34.80 15.19 3.77
N ALA A 272 -34.61 15.87 4.88
CA ALA A 272 -33.42 16.69 5.09
C ALA A 272 -32.13 15.86 5.24
N ALA A 273 -32.23 14.62 5.73
CA ALA A 273 -31.07 13.79 6.01
C ALA A 273 -31.38 12.30 6.05
N LEU A 274 -30.37 11.50 5.70
CA LEU A 274 -30.29 10.08 5.96
C LEU A 274 -29.18 9.81 6.97
N ASP A 275 -29.46 8.92 7.92
CA ASP A 275 -28.50 8.50 8.93
C ASP A 275 -28.57 6.98 9.09
N VAL A 276 -27.48 6.37 9.52
CA VAL A 276 -27.43 4.94 9.80
C VAL A 276 -27.95 4.69 11.21
N LYS A 277 -28.85 3.73 11.36
CA LYS A 277 -29.33 3.30 12.67
C LYS A 277 -28.17 2.71 13.49
N PRO A 278 -27.99 3.12 14.78
CA PRO A 278 -26.90 2.63 15.62
C PRO A 278 -26.83 1.10 15.70
N GLU A 279 -27.98 0.45 15.86
CA GLU A 279 -28.09 -1.01 15.93
C GLU A 279 -27.65 -1.70 14.62
N ALA A 280 -27.91 -1.09 13.47
CA ALA A 280 -27.50 -1.63 12.18
C ALA A 280 -25.98 -1.52 11.99
N MET A 281 -25.37 -0.39 12.40
CA MET A 281 -23.92 -0.20 12.35
C MET A 281 -23.24 -1.18 13.31
N LYS A 282 -23.73 -1.32 14.53
CA LYS A 282 -23.20 -2.24 15.54
C LYS A 282 -23.23 -3.69 15.04
N ALA A 283 -24.41 -4.17 14.61
CA ALA A 283 -24.58 -5.55 14.10
C ALA A 283 -23.71 -5.84 12.86
N TYR A 284 -23.41 -4.83 12.04
CA TYR A 284 -22.50 -4.97 10.92
C TYR A 284 -21.05 -5.16 11.38
N ASN A 285 -20.57 -4.31 12.30
CA ASN A 285 -19.18 -4.38 12.76
C ASN A 285 -18.93 -5.63 13.62
N GLU A 286 -19.87 -6.10 14.43
CA GLU A 286 -19.79 -7.38 15.16
C GLU A 286 -19.63 -8.61 14.24
N LYS A 287 -20.14 -8.55 13.00
CA LYS A 287 -19.93 -9.63 12.01
C LYS A 287 -18.57 -9.59 11.33
N LEU A 288 -17.85 -8.49 11.43
CA LEU A 288 -16.53 -8.34 10.83
C LEU A 288 -15.39 -8.79 11.74
N GLN A 289 -15.65 -8.86 13.04
CA GLN A 289 -14.74 -9.38 14.07
C GLN A 289 -14.82 -10.90 14.17
#